data_bfa4d72259338c85db874a09be7360e0
#
_entry.id   bfa4d72259338c85db874a09be7360e0
#
_cell.length_a   1.000
_cell.length_b   1.000
_cell.length_c   1.000
_cell.angle_alpha   90.00
_cell.angle_beta   90.00
_cell.angle_gamma   90.00
#
_symmetry.space_group_name_H-M   'P 1'
#
loop_
_entity.id
_entity.type
_entity.pdbx_description
1 polymer ?
#
loop_
_entity_poly.entity_id
_entity_poly.type
_entity_poly.pdbx_seq_one_letter_code
_entity_poly.pdbx_strand_id
1 'polypeptide(L)'
;QGLHVQAVSKNVHCLSTDIRPPPYGSGKRSYITGVTQVDGVLVQVLDIEKVIHGIAPAKVESTGETLSKEESKLLANARILVVDDSQVALQQSVITLRNLGLHCHTARSAKEAIERLLELQGTPDQINVLVSDIEMSEMDGYAFTRTVRDTPDFAHLYVLLHTSLNSAMNSEKARLAGANAVLTKFSSPELTQCLILAARTVAEQGL
;
A
#
# COMPACT_ATOMS: atom_id res chain seq x y z
N GLN A 1 -8.90 -3.53 15.17
CA GLN A 1 -8.22 -2.78 16.25
C GLN A 1 -8.97 -1.46 16.45
N GLY A 2 -9.06 -0.97 17.67
CA GLY A 2 -9.72 0.28 18.02
C GLY A 2 -8.92 1.03 19.08
N LEU A 3 -9.08 2.35 19.10
CA LEU A 3 -8.50 3.21 20.12
C LEU A 3 -9.54 3.45 21.22
N HIS A 4 -9.16 3.20 22.46
CA HIS A 4 -9.98 3.55 23.60
C HIS A 4 -9.74 5.03 23.94
N VAL A 5 -10.78 5.85 23.86
CA VAL A 5 -10.73 7.29 24.17
C VAL A 5 -11.62 7.59 25.37
N GLN A 6 -11.28 8.62 26.15
CA GLN A 6 -12.07 9.00 27.32
C GLN A 6 -13.47 9.50 26.95
N ALA A 7 -13.56 10.27 25.86
CA ALA A 7 -14.82 10.79 25.36
C ALA A 7 -14.69 11.21 23.90
N VAL A 8 -15.81 11.21 23.18
CA VAL A 8 -15.96 11.84 21.87
C VAL A 8 -16.81 13.08 22.07
N SER A 9 -16.24 14.27 21.82
CA SER A 9 -16.95 15.51 22.00
C SER A 9 -17.88 15.83 20.82
N LYS A 10 -17.37 15.77 19.60
CA LYS A 10 -18.12 15.99 18.35
C LYS A 10 -17.34 15.51 17.14
N ASN A 11 -18.05 15.31 16.03
CA ASN A 11 -17.46 15.14 14.72
C ASN A 11 -17.31 16.50 14.04
N VAL A 12 -16.17 16.73 13.40
CA VAL A 12 -15.85 17.98 12.70
C VAL A 12 -15.41 17.67 11.29
N HIS A 13 -15.96 18.40 10.32
CA HIS A 13 -15.45 18.38 8.95
C HIS A 13 -14.44 19.52 8.79
N CYS A 14 -13.20 19.17 8.43
CA CYS A 14 -12.14 20.13 8.12
C CYS A 14 -11.72 19.95 6.68
N LEU A 15 -11.44 21.06 5.98
CA LEU A 15 -10.77 21.01 4.70
C LEU A 15 -9.28 20.73 4.93
N SER A 16 -8.63 20.02 4.04
CA SER A 16 -7.19 19.76 4.11
C SER A 16 -6.36 21.06 4.17
N THR A 17 -6.85 22.12 3.55
CA THR A 17 -6.28 23.47 3.59
C THR A 17 -6.28 24.13 4.97
N ASP A 18 -7.18 23.70 5.88
CA ASP A 18 -7.31 24.24 7.24
C ASP A 18 -6.37 23.53 8.22
N ILE A 19 -5.72 22.45 7.78
CA ILE A 19 -4.76 21.72 8.60
C ILE A 19 -3.36 22.26 8.29
N ARG A 20 -2.76 22.86 9.31
CA ARG A 20 -1.39 23.40 9.23
C ARG A 20 -0.39 22.37 9.71
N PRO A 21 0.86 22.39 9.18
CA PRO A 21 1.91 21.52 9.69
C PRO A 21 2.13 21.75 11.19
N PRO A 22 2.56 20.71 11.93
CA PRO A 22 2.81 20.83 13.36
C PRO A 22 3.94 21.83 13.64
N PRO A 23 3.98 22.46 14.83
CA PRO A 23 5.02 23.42 15.21
C PRO A 23 6.43 22.80 15.08
N TYR A 24 7.41 23.63 14.72
CA TYR A 24 8.81 23.24 14.69
C TYR A 24 9.25 22.70 16.06
N GLY A 25 9.85 21.49 16.06
CA GLY A 25 10.31 20.82 17.28
C GLY A 25 9.57 19.53 17.65
N SER A 26 8.44 19.24 17.01
CA SER A 26 7.83 17.91 17.04
C SER A 26 8.67 16.98 16.15
N GLY A 27 9.76 16.43 16.71
CA GLY A 27 10.73 15.60 15.96
C GLY A 27 10.09 14.39 15.28
N LYS A 28 10.90 13.62 14.53
CA LYS A 28 10.50 12.38 13.79
C LYS A 28 9.65 11.38 14.59
N ARG A 29 9.55 11.51 15.92
CA ARG A 29 8.75 10.70 16.83
C ARG A 29 7.36 11.30 17.16
N SER A 30 7.00 12.48 16.67
CA SER A 30 5.69 13.07 16.93
C SER A 30 4.59 12.26 16.23
N TYR A 31 3.53 11.98 16.97
CA TYR A 31 2.30 11.40 16.46
C TYR A 31 1.33 12.45 15.91
N ILE A 32 1.73 13.72 15.88
CA ILE A 32 0.93 14.84 15.38
C ILE A 32 1.27 15.05 13.91
N THR A 33 0.28 14.93 13.03
CA THR A 33 0.40 15.20 11.59
C THR A 33 0.10 16.62 11.23
N GLY A 34 -0.70 17.30 12.07
CA GLY A 34 -1.08 18.68 11.83
C GLY A 34 -1.78 19.31 13.02
N VAL A 35 -2.09 20.58 12.86
CA VAL A 35 -2.92 21.35 13.79
C VAL A 35 -3.99 22.10 13.01
N THR A 36 -5.20 22.17 13.56
CA THR A 36 -6.30 22.95 13.01
C THR A 36 -6.98 23.73 14.11
N GLN A 37 -7.90 24.61 13.76
CA GLN A 37 -8.69 25.38 14.72
C GLN A 37 -10.17 25.06 14.57
N VAL A 38 -10.80 24.65 15.66
CA VAL A 38 -12.23 24.32 15.71
C VAL A 38 -12.88 25.19 16.79
N ASP A 39 -13.85 26.02 16.41
CA ASP A 39 -14.53 26.96 17.31
C ASP A 39 -13.55 27.84 18.12
N GLY A 40 -12.47 28.29 17.52
CA GLY A 40 -11.44 29.09 18.16
C GLY A 40 -10.44 28.31 19.03
N VAL A 41 -10.62 27.01 19.20
CA VAL A 41 -9.72 26.13 19.98
C VAL A 41 -8.76 25.40 19.04
N LEU A 42 -7.47 25.39 19.42
CA LEU A 42 -6.44 24.65 18.68
C LEU A 42 -6.64 23.15 18.91
N VAL A 43 -6.78 22.40 17.82
CA VAL A 43 -6.95 20.94 17.81
C VAL A 43 -5.76 20.30 17.11
N GLN A 44 -5.18 19.28 17.72
CA GLN A 44 -4.09 18.50 17.14
C GLN A 44 -4.67 17.34 16.35
N VAL A 45 -4.19 17.17 15.11
CA VAL A 45 -4.51 16.04 14.26
C VAL A 45 -3.47 14.95 14.49
N LEU A 46 -3.91 13.79 14.94
CA LEU A 46 -3.03 12.67 15.24
C LEU A 46 -2.93 11.71 14.06
N ASP A 47 -1.73 11.23 13.83
CA ASP A 47 -1.46 10.08 12.98
C ASP A 47 -1.81 8.79 13.74
N ILE A 48 -3.01 8.31 13.54
CA ILE A 48 -3.53 7.13 14.23
C ILE A 48 -2.76 5.87 13.82
N GLU A 49 -2.35 5.76 12.56
CA GLU A 49 -1.56 4.63 12.07
C GLU A 49 -0.20 4.59 12.78
N LYS A 50 0.45 5.73 12.90
CA LYS A 50 1.72 5.86 13.62
C LYS A 50 1.56 5.59 15.12
N VAL A 51 0.45 6.01 15.72
CA VAL A 51 0.12 5.71 17.14
C VAL A 51 -0.02 4.20 17.32
N ILE A 52 -0.82 3.52 16.50
CA ILE A 52 -1.03 2.07 16.55
C ILE A 52 0.30 1.33 16.34
N HIS A 53 1.09 1.77 15.36
CA HIS A 53 2.41 1.19 15.09
C HIS A 53 3.42 1.40 16.23
N GLY A 54 3.32 2.53 16.95
CA GLY A 54 4.19 2.82 18.09
C GLY A 54 3.81 2.05 19.36
N ILE A 55 2.53 1.74 19.55
CA ILE A 55 2.01 1.01 20.73
C ILE A 55 2.11 -0.51 20.52
N ALA A 56 1.77 -0.95 19.35
CA ALA A 56 1.95 -2.32 18.91
C ALA A 56 2.75 -2.28 17.60
N PRO A 57 4.09 -2.14 17.68
CA PRO A 57 4.88 -2.41 16.51
C PRO A 57 4.38 -3.76 16.04
N ALA A 58 3.89 -3.83 14.80
CA ALA A 58 3.52 -5.10 14.23
C ALA A 58 4.67 -6.02 14.63
N LYS A 59 4.42 -6.97 15.54
CA LYS A 59 5.30 -8.10 15.60
C LYS A 59 5.32 -8.54 14.15
N VAL A 60 6.43 -8.27 13.49
CA VAL A 60 6.82 -9.06 12.35
C VAL A 60 6.97 -10.42 13.03
N GLU A 61 5.84 -11.11 13.18
CA GLU A 61 5.87 -12.53 13.31
C GLU A 61 6.61 -12.89 12.03
N SER A 62 7.91 -13.09 12.21
CA SER A 62 8.63 -14.00 11.37
C SER A 62 7.86 -15.31 11.58
N THR A 63 6.73 -15.42 10.89
CA THR A 63 6.14 -16.70 10.62
C THR A 63 7.28 -17.44 9.96
N GLY A 64 7.83 -18.38 10.71
CA GLY A 64 8.92 -19.24 10.24
C GLY A 64 8.49 -20.19 9.12
N GLU A 65 7.64 -19.72 8.23
CA GLU A 65 7.44 -20.23 6.89
C GLU A 65 8.68 -19.85 6.10
N THR A 66 9.71 -20.64 6.30
CA THR A 66 10.85 -20.66 5.38
C THR A 66 10.27 -21.01 4.01
N LEU A 67 10.25 -20.00 3.12
CA LEU A 67 9.93 -20.22 1.71
C LEU A 67 10.69 -21.44 1.22
N SER A 68 10.01 -22.35 0.56
CA SER A 68 10.66 -23.47 -0.10
C SER A 68 11.66 -22.93 -1.14
N LYS A 69 12.64 -23.75 -1.52
CA LYS A 69 13.61 -23.36 -2.55
C LYS A 69 12.91 -23.02 -3.88
N GLU A 70 11.80 -23.67 -4.17
CA GLU A 70 11.01 -23.43 -5.37
C GLU A 70 10.27 -22.09 -5.30
N GLU A 71 9.64 -21.78 -4.18
CA GLU A 71 8.98 -20.47 -3.95
C GLU A 71 9.96 -19.31 -3.96
N SER A 72 11.13 -19.48 -3.34
CA SER A 72 12.20 -18.49 -3.39
C SER A 72 12.69 -18.24 -4.82
N LYS A 73 12.78 -19.28 -5.64
CA LYS A 73 13.17 -19.18 -7.04
C LYS A 73 12.09 -18.48 -7.89
N LEU A 74 10.82 -18.77 -7.64
CA LEU A 74 9.70 -18.10 -8.30
C LEU A 74 9.68 -16.61 -7.97
N LEU A 75 9.78 -16.29 -6.69
CA LEU A 75 9.77 -14.90 -6.21
C LEU A 75 10.98 -14.09 -6.67
N ALA A 76 12.13 -14.72 -6.94
CA ALA A 76 13.31 -14.03 -7.47
C ALA A 76 13.07 -13.36 -8.84
N ASN A 77 12.07 -13.81 -9.59
CA ASN A 77 11.68 -13.22 -10.87
C ASN A 77 10.60 -12.13 -10.74
N ALA A 78 10.05 -11.92 -9.54
CA ALA A 78 9.05 -10.88 -9.31
C ALA A 78 9.73 -9.50 -9.34
N ARG A 79 9.25 -8.63 -10.22
CA ARG A 79 9.61 -7.21 -10.32
C ARG A 79 8.41 -6.42 -9.87
N ILE A 80 8.48 -5.93 -8.65
CA ILE A 80 7.32 -5.40 -7.92
C ILE A 80 7.35 -3.87 -7.95
N LEU A 81 6.22 -3.26 -8.28
CA LEU A 81 5.96 -1.83 -8.04
C LEU A 81 4.89 -1.71 -6.96
N VAL A 82 5.20 -1.01 -5.87
CA VAL A 82 4.25 -0.69 -4.78
C VAL A 82 3.79 0.75 -4.93
N VAL A 83 2.48 0.96 -4.89
CA VAL A 83 1.85 2.28 -5.05
C VAL A 83 0.95 2.57 -3.86
N ASP A 84 1.25 3.66 -3.14
CA ASP A 84 0.49 4.09 -1.97
C ASP A 84 0.83 5.56 -1.68
N ASP A 85 -0.15 6.43 -1.47
CA ASP A 85 0.09 7.85 -1.19
C ASP A 85 0.57 8.10 0.25
N SER A 86 0.38 7.14 1.14
CA SER A 86 0.92 7.13 2.50
C SER A 86 2.37 6.68 2.51
N GLN A 87 3.29 7.59 2.82
CA GLN A 87 4.71 7.27 2.96
C GLN A 87 4.98 6.19 4.03
N VAL A 88 4.16 6.14 5.08
CA VAL A 88 4.28 5.14 6.15
C VAL A 88 3.91 3.76 5.62
N ALA A 89 2.80 3.65 4.88
CA ALA A 89 2.36 2.40 4.28
C ALA A 89 3.35 1.88 3.22
N LEU A 90 3.89 2.78 2.37
CA LEU A 90 4.99 2.43 1.44
C LEU A 90 6.19 1.86 2.17
N GLN A 91 6.67 2.52 3.22
CA GLN A 91 7.82 2.04 3.99
C GLN A 91 7.54 0.68 4.63
N GLN A 92 6.34 0.46 5.17
CA GLN A 92 5.95 -0.82 5.74
C GLN A 92 5.93 -1.93 4.69
N SER A 93 5.37 -1.67 3.51
CA SER A 93 5.36 -2.61 2.39
C SER A 93 6.77 -2.97 1.93
N VAL A 94 7.66 -1.96 1.80
CA VAL A 94 9.08 -2.16 1.44
C VAL A 94 9.80 -3.02 2.47
N ILE A 95 9.59 -2.78 3.77
CA ILE A 95 10.19 -3.57 4.85
C ILE A 95 9.70 -5.02 4.76
N THR A 96 8.39 -5.22 4.58
CA THR A 96 7.79 -6.55 4.48
C THR A 96 8.36 -7.33 3.29
N LEU A 97 8.43 -6.71 2.10
CA LEU A 97 9.00 -7.32 0.91
C LEU A 97 10.49 -7.64 1.07
N ARG A 98 11.24 -6.71 1.66
CA ARG A 98 12.68 -6.92 1.94
C ARG A 98 12.92 -8.07 2.90
N ASN A 99 12.06 -8.28 3.91
CA ASN A 99 12.14 -9.42 4.82
C ASN A 99 11.90 -10.77 4.11
N LEU A 100 11.20 -10.75 2.98
CA LEU A 100 11.03 -11.89 2.08
C LEU A 100 12.19 -12.03 1.05
N GLY A 101 13.20 -11.16 1.12
CA GLY A 101 14.32 -11.14 0.18
C GLY A 101 13.98 -10.49 -1.17
N LEU A 102 12.86 -9.75 -1.24
CA LEU A 102 12.39 -9.10 -2.47
C LEU A 102 12.77 -7.63 -2.51
N HIS A 103 13.07 -7.16 -3.72
CA HIS A 103 13.23 -5.74 -4.01
C HIS A 103 11.99 -5.22 -4.73
N CYS A 104 11.64 -3.96 -4.47
CA CYS A 104 10.52 -3.32 -5.15
C CYS A 104 10.84 -1.86 -5.50
N HIS A 105 10.22 -1.40 -6.57
CA HIS A 105 10.08 0.01 -6.87
C HIS A 105 8.87 0.57 -6.11
N THR A 106 8.83 1.88 -5.93
CA THR A 106 7.73 2.56 -5.22
C THR A 106 7.25 3.76 -6.02
N ALA A 107 5.97 4.08 -5.87
CA ALA A 107 5.35 5.29 -6.38
C ALA A 107 4.32 5.81 -5.37
N ARG A 108 4.13 7.12 -5.31
CA ARG A 108 3.22 7.77 -4.36
C ARG A 108 1.88 8.17 -4.96
N SER A 109 1.69 7.90 -6.23
CA SER A 109 0.43 8.14 -6.96
C SER A 109 0.33 7.24 -8.17
N ALA A 110 -0.88 7.10 -8.70
CA ALA A 110 -1.10 6.40 -9.96
C ALA A 110 -0.31 7.03 -11.14
N LYS A 111 -0.17 8.36 -11.14
CA LYS A 111 0.62 9.09 -12.13
C LYS A 111 2.09 8.71 -12.08
N GLU A 112 2.70 8.77 -10.91
CA GLU A 112 4.10 8.38 -10.70
C GLU A 112 4.32 6.90 -11.04
N ALA A 113 3.33 6.04 -10.72
CA ALA A 113 3.38 4.63 -11.07
C ALA A 113 3.41 4.40 -12.58
N ILE A 114 2.57 5.11 -13.36
CA ILE A 114 2.57 5.03 -14.83
C ILE A 114 3.91 5.50 -15.39
N GLU A 115 4.45 6.61 -14.90
CA GLU A 115 5.77 7.11 -15.31
C GLU A 115 6.86 6.06 -15.05
N ARG A 116 6.81 5.39 -13.88
CA ARG A 116 7.76 4.35 -13.52
C ARG A 116 7.61 3.08 -14.37
N LEU A 117 6.38 2.69 -14.69
CA LEU A 117 6.12 1.56 -15.60
C LEU A 117 6.68 1.81 -16.99
N LEU A 118 6.52 3.03 -17.52
CA LEU A 118 7.08 3.43 -18.82
C LEU A 118 8.62 3.47 -18.81
N GLU A 119 9.21 4.01 -17.76
CA GLU A 119 10.68 4.06 -17.58
C GLU A 119 11.32 2.66 -17.61
N LEU A 120 10.67 1.70 -16.96
CA LEU A 120 11.22 0.35 -16.78
C LEU A 120 10.83 -0.61 -17.90
N GLN A 121 9.96 -0.20 -18.81
CA GLN A 121 9.50 -1.04 -19.93
C GLN A 121 10.68 -1.46 -20.82
N GLY A 122 10.77 -2.75 -21.14
CA GLY A 122 11.83 -3.31 -21.97
C GLY A 122 13.21 -3.37 -21.31
N THR A 123 13.30 -3.04 -20.01
CA THR A 123 14.53 -3.20 -19.22
C THR A 123 14.52 -4.53 -18.44
N PRO A 124 15.66 -4.97 -17.89
CA PRO A 124 15.70 -6.14 -17.00
C PRO A 124 14.87 -5.97 -15.72
N ASP A 125 14.54 -4.73 -15.36
CA ASP A 125 13.72 -4.39 -14.19
C ASP A 125 12.25 -4.10 -14.56
N GLN A 126 11.83 -4.50 -15.76
CA GLN A 126 10.44 -4.36 -16.19
C GLN A 126 9.50 -4.98 -15.17
N ILE A 127 8.54 -4.17 -14.70
CA ILE A 127 7.58 -4.57 -13.67
C ILE A 127 6.65 -5.65 -14.22
N ASN A 128 6.38 -6.66 -13.40
CA ASN A 128 5.42 -7.71 -13.70
C ASN A 128 4.36 -7.90 -12.60
N VAL A 129 4.59 -7.34 -11.41
CA VAL A 129 3.63 -7.34 -10.29
C VAL A 129 3.42 -5.92 -9.80
N LEU A 130 2.17 -5.48 -9.80
CA LEU A 130 1.73 -4.19 -9.27
C LEU A 130 0.97 -4.41 -7.96
N VAL A 131 1.44 -3.80 -6.88
CA VAL A 131 0.75 -3.78 -5.58
C VAL A 131 0.28 -2.35 -5.33
N SER A 132 -1.01 -2.10 -5.37
CA SER A 132 -1.56 -0.75 -5.25
C SER A 132 -2.53 -0.63 -4.09
N ASP A 133 -2.41 0.46 -3.35
CA ASP A 133 -3.48 0.87 -2.43
C ASP A 133 -4.77 1.17 -3.19
N ILE A 134 -5.91 0.92 -2.55
CA ILE A 134 -7.23 1.32 -3.06
C ILE A 134 -7.50 2.78 -2.72
N GLU A 135 -7.22 3.20 -1.50
CA GLU A 135 -7.57 4.52 -0.96
C GLU A 135 -6.48 5.55 -1.25
N MET A 136 -6.34 6.00 -2.50
CA MET A 136 -5.40 7.07 -2.89
C MET A 136 -6.14 8.35 -3.26
N SER A 137 -5.49 9.51 -3.06
CA SER A 137 -6.14 10.83 -3.08
C SER A 137 -6.57 11.34 -4.46
N GLU A 138 -5.76 11.14 -5.52
CA GLU A 138 -6.06 11.70 -6.85
C GLU A 138 -6.80 10.71 -7.76
N MET A 139 -6.38 9.44 -7.71
CA MET A 139 -6.94 8.35 -8.48
C MET A 139 -6.94 7.11 -7.59
N ASP A 140 -8.12 6.56 -7.30
CA ASP A 140 -8.24 5.36 -6.50
C ASP A 140 -7.65 4.13 -7.21
N GLY A 141 -7.31 3.09 -6.43
CA GLY A 141 -6.70 1.88 -6.96
C GLY A 141 -7.57 1.13 -7.97
N TYR A 142 -8.90 1.28 -7.92
CA TYR A 142 -9.79 0.69 -8.91
C TYR A 142 -9.71 1.41 -10.26
N ALA A 143 -9.71 2.75 -10.25
CA ALA A 143 -9.56 3.56 -11.46
C ALA A 143 -8.17 3.34 -12.07
N PHE A 144 -7.13 3.29 -11.23
CA PHE A 144 -5.77 2.99 -11.67
C PHE A 144 -5.68 1.59 -12.31
N THR A 145 -6.29 0.57 -11.69
CA THR A 145 -6.32 -0.78 -12.26
C THR A 145 -6.99 -0.80 -13.64
N ARG A 146 -8.10 -0.10 -13.82
CA ARG A 146 -8.75 0.02 -15.14
C ARG A 146 -7.81 0.66 -16.16
N THR A 147 -7.14 1.76 -15.79
CA THR A 147 -6.13 2.42 -16.65
C THR A 147 -5.02 1.45 -17.06
N VAL A 148 -4.53 0.64 -16.13
CA VAL A 148 -3.52 -0.41 -16.40
C VAL A 148 -4.07 -1.44 -17.40
N ARG A 149 -5.32 -1.90 -17.23
CA ARG A 149 -5.94 -2.89 -18.13
C ARG A 149 -6.24 -2.34 -19.52
N ASP A 150 -6.61 -1.05 -19.60
CA ASP A 150 -6.89 -0.37 -20.85
C ASP A 150 -5.62 -0.01 -21.64
N THR A 151 -4.44 -0.09 -21.00
CA THR A 151 -3.15 0.16 -21.62
C THR A 151 -2.54 -1.17 -22.10
N PRO A 152 -2.43 -1.43 -23.42
CA PRO A 152 -1.98 -2.72 -23.95
C PRO A 152 -0.63 -3.18 -23.37
N ASP A 153 0.30 -2.25 -23.19
CA ASP A 153 1.65 -2.53 -22.69
C ASP A 153 1.66 -2.96 -21.22
N PHE A 154 0.62 -2.66 -20.46
CA PHE A 154 0.50 -2.95 -19.02
C PHE A 154 -0.61 -3.96 -18.69
N ALA A 155 -1.45 -4.31 -19.67
CA ALA A 155 -2.60 -5.19 -19.45
C ALA A 155 -2.23 -6.57 -18.89
N HIS A 156 -0.99 -7.02 -19.13
CA HIS A 156 -0.45 -8.28 -18.65
C HIS A 156 -0.02 -8.28 -17.18
N LEU A 157 0.15 -7.11 -16.56
CA LEU A 157 0.63 -7.01 -15.17
C LEU A 157 -0.27 -7.78 -14.20
N TYR A 158 0.34 -8.48 -13.26
CA TYR A 158 -0.40 -9.01 -12.12
C TYR A 158 -0.72 -7.87 -11.15
N VAL A 159 -1.99 -7.54 -11.00
CA VAL A 159 -2.44 -6.42 -10.14
C VAL A 159 -3.01 -6.96 -8.84
N LEU A 160 -2.37 -6.61 -7.75
CA LEU A 160 -2.78 -6.88 -6.38
C LEU A 160 -3.23 -5.57 -5.73
N LEU A 161 -4.51 -5.48 -5.37
CA LEU A 161 -5.02 -4.33 -4.62
C LEU A 161 -4.88 -4.55 -3.12
N HIS A 162 -4.50 -3.51 -2.43
CA HIS A 162 -4.19 -3.50 -1.00
C HIS A 162 -5.12 -2.50 -0.31
N THR A 163 -5.81 -2.87 0.74
CA THR A 163 -6.78 -2.00 1.43
C THR A 163 -6.66 -2.11 2.95
N SER A 164 -6.93 -1.02 3.65
CA SER A 164 -7.10 -1.01 5.10
C SER A 164 -8.43 -1.61 5.54
N LEU A 165 -9.42 -1.69 4.62
CA LEU A 165 -10.78 -2.14 4.89
C LEU A 165 -11.06 -3.46 4.16
N ASN A 166 -11.18 -4.54 4.89
CA ASN A 166 -11.59 -5.83 4.31
C ASN A 166 -13.13 -5.90 4.24
N SER A 167 -13.68 -5.90 3.03
CA SER A 167 -15.09 -6.13 2.79
C SER A 167 -15.32 -6.94 1.51
N ALA A 168 -16.36 -7.77 1.50
CA ALA A 168 -16.77 -8.51 0.30
C ALA A 168 -17.06 -7.56 -0.89
N MET A 169 -17.54 -6.36 -0.61
CA MET A 169 -17.80 -5.32 -1.60
C MET A 169 -16.51 -4.84 -2.28
N ASN A 170 -15.41 -4.71 -1.53
CA ASN A 170 -14.12 -4.31 -2.08
C ASN A 170 -13.57 -5.38 -3.03
N SER A 171 -13.74 -6.65 -2.69
CA SER A 171 -13.31 -7.76 -3.55
C SER A 171 -14.05 -7.78 -4.88
N GLU A 172 -15.37 -7.55 -4.88
CA GLU A 172 -16.15 -7.51 -6.11
C GLU A 172 -15.80 -6.29 -6.98
N LYS A 173 -15.64 -5.10 -6.39
CA LYS A 173 -15.19 -3.89 -7.11
C LYS A 173 -13.81 -4.09 -7.74
N ALA A 174 -12.89 -4.72 -7.02
CA ALA A 174 -11.55 -5.00 -7.51
C ALA A 174 -11.58 -5.97 -8.71
N ARG A 175 -12.38 -7.05 -8.61
CA ARG A 175 -12.59 -7.99 -9.71
C ARG A 175 -13.15 -7.30 -10.96
N LEU A 176 -14.14 -6.43 -10.79
CA LEU A 176 -14.73 -5.64 -11.88
C LEU A 176 -13.76 -4.63 -12.47
N ALA A 177 -12.82 -4.12 -11.69
CA ALA A 177 -11.75 -3.26 -12.19
C ALA A 177 -10.64 -4.04 -12.92
N GLY A 178 -10.63 -5.37 -12.83
CA GLY A 178 -9.63 -6.24 -13.47
C GLY A 178 -8.42 -6.57 -12.59
N ALA A 179 -8.50 -6.38 -11.27
CA ALA A 179 -7.46 -6.82 -10.35
C ALA A 179 -7.43 -8.35 -10.25
N ASN A 180 -6.23 -8.91 -10.07
CA ASN A 180 -6.04 -10.35 -9.91
C ASN A 180 -6.32 -10.82 -8.48
N ALA A 181 -6.01 -9.98 -7.48
CA ALA A 181 -6.26 -10.26 -6.07
C ALA A 181 -6.45 -8.98 -5.25
N VAL A 182 -7.04 -9.14 -4.06
CA VAL A 182 -7.16 -8.09 -3.03
C VAL A 182 -6.74 -8.67 -1.70
N LEU A 183 -5.98 -7.91 -0.93
CA LEU A 183 -5.68 -8.27 0.44
C LEU A 183 -5.73 -7.08 1.40
N THR A 184 -5.84 -7.41 2.67
CA THR A 184 -5.84 -6.43 3.75
C THR A 184 -4.42 -5.94 4.00
N LYS A 185 -4.25 -4.64 4.18
CA LYS A 185 -2.95 -4.04 4.54
C LYS A 185 -2.35 -4.72 5.78
N PHE A 186 -1.01 -4.85 5.76
CA PHE A 186 -0.19 -5.37 6.86
C PHE A 186 -0.38 -6.86 7.20
N SER A 187 -1.11 -7.63 6.40
CA SER A 187 -1.15 -9.09 6.54
C SER A 187 0.03 -9.73 5.81
N SER A 188 1.15 -9.92 6.54
CA SER A 188 2.39 -10.45 5.95
C SER A 188 2.24 -11.87 5.35
N PRO A 189 1.56 -12.84 6.00
CA PRO A 189 1.38 -14.16 5.41
C PRO A 189 0.54 -14.16 4.14
N GLU A 190 -0.57 -13.40 4.13
CA GLU A 190 -1.43 -13.29 2.95
C GLU A 190 -0.72 -12.62 1.78
N LEU A 191 0.07 -11.57 2.05
CA LEU A 191 0.89 -10.92 1.03
C LEU A 191 1.89 -11.91 0.42
N THR A 192 2.56 -12.71 1.24
CA THR A 192 3.51 -13.73 0.77
C THR A 192 2.83 -14.73 -0.16
N GLN A 193 1.67 -15.26 0.23
CA GLN A 193 0.92 -16.21 -0.59
C GLN A 193 0.45 -15.59 -1.90
N CYS A 194 -0.06 -14.35 -1.87
CA CYS A 194 -0.47 -13.62 -3.08
C CYS A 194 0.71 -13.37 -4.02
N LEU A 195 1.89 -13.04 -3.49
CA LEU A 195 3.08 -12.83 -4.30
C LEU A 195 3.61 -14.14 -4.92
N ILE A 196 3.54 -15.26 -4.21
CA ILE A 196 3.87 -16.58 -4.77
C ILE A 196 2.92 -16.91 -5.93
N LEU A 197 1.62 -16.67 -5.74
CA LEU A 197 0.63 -16.87 -6.80
C LEU A 197 0.89 -15.94 -7.99
N ALA A 198 1.18 -14.66 -7.73
CA ALA A 198 1.53 -13.70 -8.75
C ALA A 198 2.75 -14.15 -9.56
N ALA A 199 3.84 -14.51 -8.88
CA ALA A 199 5.07 -14.97 -9.51
C ALA A 199 4.86 -16.24 -10.35
N ARG A 200 3.99 -17.14 -9.90
CA ARG A 200 3.62 -18.35 -10.65
C ARG A 200 2.84 -18.00 -11.92
N THR A 201 1.83 -17.11 -11.80
CA THR A 201 1.03 -16.66 -12.96
C THR A 201 1.89 -15.94 -13.99
N VAL A 202 2.82 -15.08 -13.55
CA VAL A 202 3.77 -14.37 -14.43
C VAL A 202 4.69 -15.36 -15.15
N ALA A 203 5.22 -16.37 -14.45
CA ALA A 203 6.07 -17.40 -15.05
C ALA A 203 5.32 -18.23 -16.11
N GLU A 204 4.04 -18.54 -15.91
CA GLU A 204 3.19 -19.26 -16.87
C GLU A 204 2.89 -18.43 -18.13
N GLN A 205 2.88 -17.10 -18.02
CA GLN A 205 2.68 -16.17 -19.13
C GLN A 205 3.97 -15.93 -19.95
N GLY A 206 5.12 -16.39 -19.47
CA GLY A 206 6.41 -16.21 -20.13
C GLY A 206 6.97 -14.81 -20.06
N LEU A 207 6.59 -14.07 -19.02
CA LEU A 207 6.93 -12.67 -18.72
C LEU A 207 8.05 -12.57 -17.70
#